data_0a3bd0365c6575a41336ec22eb04b5c4
#
_entry.id   0a3bd0365c6575a41336ec22eb04b5c4
#
_cell.length_a   1.000
_cell.length_b   1.000
_cell.length_c   1.000
_cell.angle_alpha   90.00
_cell.angle_beta   90.00
_cell.angle_gamma   90.00
#
_symmetry.space_group_name_H-M   'P 1'
#
loop_
_entity.id
_entity.type
_entity.pdbx_description
1 polymer ?
#
loop_
_entity_poly.entity_id
_entity_poly.type
_entity_poly.pdbx_seq_one_letter_code
_entity_poly.pdbx_strand_id
1 'polypeptide(L)'
;MNNDYKWETVGRCKFYTDGTTCTDIEVMDDTKEISFIYPKIMIDREKCKKVFSSVEIMLIGRNAISIVIPNKMLPNIKHVESKSSSFINGKYLIERAGGKLLNVFGQSEDAEIDFTLFNRIGSYAFEGCRATKVSDSEDTGFIRINNNAFFGSGFMNQPFVNGIKCVGSLVVDVDETADEVIMPKTGIQYFPDKFVKCMRLP
;
A
#
# COMPACT_ATOMS: atom_id res chain seq x y z
N MET A 1 -4.68 33.00 4.76
CA MET A 1 -3.54 33.01 3.84
C MET A 1 -3.94 32.18 2.63
N ASN A 2 -4.09 32.82 1.45
CA ASN A 2 -4.25 32.06 0.19
C ASN A 2 -2.90 31.42 -0.09
N ASN A 3 -2.80 30.11 0.09
CA ASN A 3 -1.65 29.36 -0.36
C ASN A 3 -1.78 29.23 -1.88
N ASP A 4 -1.02 30.02 -2.63
CA ASP A 4 -1.04 29.96 -4.09
C ASP A 4 -0.27 28.72 -4.53
N TYR A 5 -1.00 27.68 -4.92
CA TYR A 5 -0.42 26.49 -5.55
C TYR A 5 0.18 26.82 -6.90
N LYS A 6 1.37 26.33 -7.17
CA LYS A 6 2.09 26.46 -8.45
C LYS A 6 2.84 25.20 -8.82
N TRP A 7 3.18 25.06 -10.08
CA TRP A 7 4.06 24.01 -10.54
C TRP A 7 5.52 24.37 -10.25
N GLU A 8 6.21 23.49 -9.56
CA GLU A 8 7.66 23.58 -9.32
C GLU A 8 8.35 22.37 -9.92
N THR A 9 9.51 22.61 -10.58
CA THR A 9 10.33 21.55 -11.21
C THR A 9 11.43 21.12 -10.25
N VAL A 10 11.52 19.82 -10.00
CA VAL A 10 12.59 19.19 -9.22
C VAL A 10 13.15 18.02 -10.03
N GLY A 11 14.34 18.19 -10.56
CA GLY A 11 14.92 17.22 -11.49
C GLY A 11 14.06 17.02 -12.74
N ARG A 12 13.61 15.79 -12.98
CA ARG A 12 12.75 15.40 -14.10
C ARG A 12 11.27 15.31 -13.73
N CYS A 13 10.89 15.87 -12.59
CA CYS A 13 9.51 15.86 -12.11
C CYS A 13 9.00 17.27 -11.88
N LYS A 14 7.70 17.46 -12.04
CA LYS A 14 7.00 18.68 -11.63
C LYS A 14 6.01 18.35 -10.53
N PHE A 15 5.89 19.25 -9.57
CA PHE A 15 5.04 19.12 -8.40
C PHE A 15 4.11 20.32 -8.31
N TYR A 16 2.80 20.09 -8.20
CA TYR A 16 1.84 21.15 -7.96
C TYR A 16 1.71 21.35 -6.44
N THR A 17 2.24 22.46 -5.94
CA THR A 17 2.51 22.66 -4.52
C THR A 17 2.31 24.09 -4.06
N ASP A 18 2.03 24.25 -2.76
CA ASP A 18 2.11 25.52 -2.03
C ASP A 18 3.41 25.70 -1.25
N GLY A 19 4.42 24.87 -1.54
CA GLY A 19 5.69 24.81 -0.83
C GLY A 19 5.69 23.90 0.40
N THR A 20 4.52 23.52 0.93
CA THR A 20 4.35 22.61 2.06
C THR A 20 3.68 21.31 1.65
N THR A 21 2.61 21.42 0.87
CA THR A 21 1.81 20.29 0.41
C THR A 21 1.85 20.19 -1.10
N CYS A 22 2.18 19.02 -1.61
CA CYS A 22 2.08 18.68 -3.03
C CYS A 22 0.78 17.89 -3.26
N THR A 23 -0.01 18.31 -4.26
CA THR A 23 -1.32 17.70 -4.56
C THR A 23 -1.41 17.10 -5.95
N ASP A 24 -0.45 17.36 -6.83
CA ASP A 24 -0.35 16.72 -8.15
C ASP A 24 1.12 16.62 -8.58
N ILE A 25 1.40 15.66 -9.47
CA ILE A 25 2.75 15.36 -9.94
C ILE A 25 2.71 15.10 -11.45
N GLU A 26 3.73 15.56 -12.15
CA GLU A 26 4.08 15.15 -13.51
C GLU A 26 5.49 14.61 -13.52
N VAL A 27 5.71 13.53 -14.26
CA VAL A 27 7.01 12.90 -14.43
C VAL A 27 7.32 12.87 -15.91
N MET A 28 8.52 13.34 -16.28
CA MET A 28 8.98 13.27 -17.68
C MET A 28 9.23 11.80 -18.06
N ASP A 29 9.02 11.48 -19.33
CA ASP A 29 9.29 10.15 -19.87
C ASP A 29 10.71 9.67 -19.52
N ASP A 30 10.87 8.36 -19.37
CA ASP A 30 12.14 7.69 -19.02
C ASP A 30 12.74 8.07 -17.65
N THR A 31 12.02 8.79 -16.81
CA THR A 31 12.45 9.11 -15.45
C THR A 31 12.47 7.85 -14.60
N LYS A 32 13.64 7.52 -14.03
CA LYS A 32 13.82 6.32 -13.18
C LYS A 32 13.64 6.60 -11.70
N GLU A 33 13.72 7.86 -11.30
CA GLU A 33 13.76 8.27 -9.91
C GLU A 33 12.83 9.45 -9.67
N ILE A 34 12.06 9.39 -8.56
CA ILE A 34 11.23 10.49 -8.10
C ILE A 34 11.66 10.94 -6.70
N SER A 35 11.82 12.26 -6.50
CA SER A 35 12.23 12.83 -5.20
C SER A 35 11.11 13.60 -4.55
N PHE A 36 10.58 13.10 -3.44
CA PHE A 36 9.58 13.76 -2.60
C PHE A 36 10.26 14.66 -1.57
N ILE A 37 10.36 15.95 -1.85
CA ILE A 37 11.06 16.92 -1.01
C ILE A 37 10.13 17.75 -0.11
N TYR A 38 8.83 17.76 -0.41
CA TYR A 38 7.84 18.55 0.33
C TYR A 38 7.41 17.84 1.62
N PRO A 39 7.05 18.59 2.66
CA PRO A 39 6.57 18.01 3.93
C PRO A 39 5.39 17.06 3.76
N LYS A 40 4.46 17.39 2.87
CA LYS A 40 3.28 16.56 2.62
C LYS A 40 3.10 16.29 1.13
N ILE A 41 2.90 15.04 0.78
CA ILE A 41 2.48 14.59 -0.54
C ILE A 41 1.08 14.01 -0.39
N MET A 42 0.09 14.66 -0.98
CA MET A 42 -1.34 14.37 -0.77
C MET A 42 -2.06 14.26 -2.12
N ILE A 43 -1.78 13.21 -2.87
CA ILE A 43 -2.38 12.99 -4.19
C ILE A 43 -3.72 12.31 -4.02
N ASP A 44 -4.77 12.96 -4.49
CA ASP A 44 -6.14 12.45 -4.44
C ASP A 44 -6.28 11.18 -5.30
N ARG A 45 -6.56 10.05 -4.66
CA ARG A 45 -6.66 8.73 -5.28
C ARG A 45 -7.77 8.67 -6.35
N GLU A 46 -8.90 9.34 -6.13
CA GLU A 46 -10.05 9.28 -7.03
C GLU A 46 -9.83 10.15 -8.28
N LYS A 47 -9.17 11.28 -8.10
CA LYS A 47 -8.88 12.22 -9.19
C LYS A 47 -7.67 11.83 -10.00
N CYS A 48 -6.67 11.23 -9.40
CA CYS A 48 -5.44 10.86 -10.09
C CYS A 48 -5.63 9.66 -11.00
N LYS A 49 -5.44 9.85 -12.30
CA LYS A 49 -5.43 8.79 -13.33
C LYS A 49 -4.02 8.53 -13.86
N LYS A 50 -3.02 9.27 -13.36
CA LYS A 50 -1.64 9.20 -13.84
C LYS A 50 -0.95 7.92 -13.35
N VAL A 51 -0.16 7.30 -14.24
CA VAL A 51 0.67 6.12 -13.96
C VAL A 51 2.07 6.38 -14.50
N PHE A 52 3.07 6.31 -13.66
CA PHE A 52 4.48 6.56 -14.02
C PHE A 52 5.27 5.25 -13.97
N SER A 53 5.12 4.45 -15.02
CA SER A 53 5.70 3.09 -15.10
C SER A 53 7.23 3.07 -15.27
N SER A 54 7.84 4.19 -15.65
CA SER A 54 9.30 4.28 -15.78
C SER A 54 10.02 4.42 -14.44
N VAL A 55 9.31 4.88 -13.40
CA VAL A 55 9.90 5.18 -12.09
C VAL A 55 10.13 3.90 -11.30
N GLU A 56 11.38 3.70 -10.86
CA GLU A 56 11.83 2.51 -10.15
C GLU A 56 12.34 2.82 -8.74
N ILE A 57 12.72 4.07 -8.47
CA ILE A 57 13.29 4.51 -7.19
C ILE A 57 12.48 5.68 -6.64
N MET A 58 12.11 5.59 -5.38
CA MET A 58 11.49 6.67 -4.63
C MET A 58 12.46 7.23 -3.59
N LEU A 59 12.83 8.50 -3.75
CA LEU A 59 13.64 9.22 -2.78
C LEU A 59 12.74 10.09 -1.91
N ILE A 60 12.89 9.98 -0.59
CA ILE A 60 12.11 10.77 0.38
C ILE A 60 13.04 11.74 1.08
N GLY A 61 12.80 13.03 0.87
CA GLY A 61 13.57 14.12 1.45
C GLY A 61 13.40 14.22 2.97
N ARG A 62 14.37 14.86 3.62
CA ARG A 62 14.45 14.99 5.09
C ARG A 62 13.18 15.59 5.71
N ASN A 63 12.53 16.52 5.01
CA ASN A 63 11.37 17.26 5.53
C ASN A 63 10.03 16.55 5.33
N ALA A 64 9.98 15.44 4.58
CA ALA A 64 8.74 14.71 4.32
C ALA A 64 8.22 14.06 5.62
N ILE A 65 6.98 14.35 5.95
CA ILE A 65 6.31 13.83 7.16
C ILE A 65 5.07 13.00 6.83
N SER A 66 4.49 13.17 5.63
CA SER A 66 3.30 12.44 5.20
C SER A 66 3.31 12.22 3.70
N ILE A 67 3.07 10.97 3.28
CA ILE A 67 2.94 10.59 1.88
C ILE A 67 1.66 9.80 1.70
N VAL A 68 0.72 10.36 0.94
CA VAL A 68 -0.53 9.73 0.51
C VAL A 68 -0.56 9.81 -1.00
N ILE A 69 -0.33 8.68 -1.67
CA ILE A 69 -0.35 8.55 -3.12
C ILE A 69 -1.20 7.36 -3.53
N PRO A 70 -1.86 7.40 -4.70
CA PRO A 70 -2.50 6.22 -5.26
C PRO A 70 -1.46 5.11 -5.51
N ASN A 71 -1.72 3.91 -5.03
CA ASN A 71 -0.73 2.82 -5.11
C ASN A 71 -0.38 2.45 -6.54
N LYS A 72 -1.35 2.51 -7.46
CA LYS A 72 -1.16 2.27 -8.89
C LYS A 72 -0.38 3.37 -9.63
N MET A 73 -0.15 4.54 -8.99
CA MET A 73 0.53 5.66 -9.64
C MET A 73 2.00 5.37 -9.95
N LEU A 74 2.66 4.59 -9.09
CA LEU A 74 4.08 4.23 -9.18
C LEU A 74 4.25 2.70 -9.12
N PRO A 75 3.80 1.95 -10.14
CA PRO A 75 3.68 0.48 -10.03
C PRO A 75 5.03 -0.24 -10.01
N ASN A 76 6.08 0.38 -10.52
CA ASN A 76 7.37 -0.29 -10.73
C ASN A 76 8.46 0.11 -9.72
N ILE A 77 8.08 0.73 -8.61
CA ILE A 77 9.05 1.04 -7.55
C ILE A 77 9.67 -0.27 -7.02
N LYS A 78 11.00 -0.30 -7.03
CA LYS A 78 11.82 -1.40 -6.52
C LYS A 78 12.46 -1.06 -5.18
N HIS A 79 12.69 0.24 -4.94
CA HIS A 79 13.38 0.70 -3.76
C HIS A 79 12.87 2.07 -3.29
N VAL A 80 12.71 2.20 -1.97
CA VAL A 80 12.41 3.44 -1.25
C VAL A 80 13.62 3.82 -0.43
N GLU A 81 14.20 5.00 -0.70
CA GLU A 81 15.31 5.57 0.06
C GLU A 81 14.82 6.82 0.78
N SER A 82 14.91 6.85 2.09
CA SER A 82 14.42 7.95 2.91
C SER A 82 15.52 8.61 3.72
N LYS A 83 15.61 9.93 3.62
CA LYS A 83 16.35 10.80 4.54
C LYS A 83 15.45 11.35 5.65
N SER A 84 14.14 11.10 5.58
CA SER A 84 13.17 11.47 6.60
C SER A 84 13.17 10.48 7.75
N SER A 85 13.02 10.99 8.99
CA SER A 85 12.78 10.15 10.15
C SER A 85 11.40 9.49 10.17
N SER A 86 10.47 9.94 9.31
CA SER A 86 9.09 9.44 9.27
C SER A 86 8.93 8.14 8.49
N PHE A 87 9.90 7.76 7.64
CA PHE A 87 9.79 6.59 6.75
C PHE A 87 10.96 5.64 6.90
N ILE A 88 10.75 4.39 6.50
CA ILE A 88 11.75 3.31 6.53
C ILE A 88 12.30 3.11 5.11
N ASN A 89 13.61 2.90 4.99
CA ASN A 89 14.23 2.47 3.73
C ASN A 89 13.86 1.01 3.43
N GLY A 90 13.70 0.68 2.15
CA GLY A 90 13.47 -0.70 1.75
C GLY A 90 12.64 -0.85 0.49
N LYS A 91 11.99 -2.00 0.36
CA LYS A 91 11.21 -2.40 -0.81
C LYS A 91 9.82 -1.73 -0.85
N TYR A 92 9.27 -1.40 0.31
CA TYR A 92 7.90 -0.89 0.47
C TYR A 92 7.90 0.52 1.05
N LEU A 93 6.82 1.25 0.85
CA LEU A 93 6.61 2.52 1.54
C LEU A 93 6.01 2.24 2.93
N ILE A 94 6.82 2.41 3.95
CA ILE A 94 6.44 2.14 5.35
C ILE A 94 6.66 3.39 6.19
N GLU A 95 5.61 3.81 6.88
CA GLU A 95 5.68 4.85 7.91
C GLU A 95 6.31 4.27 9.18
N ARG A 96 7.37 4.91 9.69
CA ARG A 96 8.12 4.42 10.86
C ARG A 96 7.27 4.42 12.12
N ALA A 97 6.46 5.46 12.32
CA ALA A 97 5.56 5.54 13.47
C ALA A 97 4.49 4.43 13.39
N GLY A 98 4.64 3.43 14.26
CA GLY A 98 3.75 2.28 14.32
C GLY A 98 3.91 1.26 13.18
N GLY A 99 5.02 1.29 12.41
CA GLY A 99 5.32 0.30 11.37
C GLY A 99 4.18 0.12 10.35
N LYS A 100 3.59 1.22 9.86
CA LYS A 100 2.43 1.15 8.98
C LYS A 100 2.85 1.06 7.51
N LEU A 101 2.50 -0.03 6.86
CA LEU A 101 2.60 -0.18 5.42
C LEU A 101 1.63 0.77 4.72
N LEU A 102 2.15 1.62 3.84
CA LEU A 102 1.36 2.54 3.02
C LEU A 102 1.21 2.03 1.59
N ASN A 103 2.24 1.36 1.05
CA ASN A 103 2.25 0.88 -0.33
C ASN A 103 3.27 -0.24 -0.53
N VAL A 104 2.85 -1.36 -1.14
CA VAL A 104 3.76 -2.43 -1.61
C VAL A 104 4.15 -2.28 -3.08
N PHE A 105 3.54 -1.30 -3.78
CA PHE A 105 3.69 -1.08 -5.22
C PHE A 105 3.20 -2.28 -6.06
N GLY A 106 3.51 -2.29 -7.35
CA GLY A 106 3.05 -3.32 -8.28
C GLY A 106 3.94 -4.57 -8.30
N GLN A 107 4.10 -5.24 -7.16
CA GLN A 107 4.88 -6.47 -7.09
C GLN A 107 4.39 -7.51 -8.12
N SER A 108 5.32 -8.29 -8.71
CA SER A 108 5.00 -9.36 -9.65
C SER A 108 4.25 -10.52 -8.98
N GLU A 109 3.63 -11.39 -9.77
CA GLU A 109 2.91 -12.57 -9.26
C GLU A 109 3.81 -13.53 -8.48
N ASP A 110 5.07 -13.62 -8.89
CA ASP A 110 6.08 -14.50 -8.25
C ASP A 110 6.69 -13.89 -7.00
N ALA A 111 6.41 -12.59 -6.71
CA ALA A 111 6.95 -11.94 -5.55
C ALA A 111 6.31 -12.46 -4.26
N GLU A 112 7.14 -12.64 -3.24
CA GLU A 112 6.68 -12.89 -1.88
C GLU A 112 6.68 -11.60 -1.07
N ILE A 113 5.60 -11.37 -0.34
CA ILE A 113 5.46 -10.22 0.54
C ILE A 113 5.89 -10.61 1.94
N ASP A 114 6.87 -9.89 2.47
CA ASP A 114 7.35 -10.10 3.83
C ASP A 114 6.52 -9.30 4.84
N PHE A 115 5.67 -9.98 5.58
CA PHE A 115 4.79 -9.39 6.59
C PHE A 115 5.50 -9.07 7.90
N THR A 116 6.75 -9.50 8.08
CA THR A 116 7.53 -9.16 9.27
C THR A 116 8.01 -7.72 9.29
N LEU A 117 8.00 -7.06 8.12
CA LEU A 117 8.49 -5.69 7.95
C LEU A 117 7.51 -4.62 8.49
N PHE A 118 6.27 -4.98 8.77
CA PHE A 118 5.25 -4.04 9.23
C PHE A 118 4.24 -4.73 10.16
N ASN A 119 3.62 -3.96 11.05
CA ASN A 119 2.60 -4.44 11.99
C ASN A 119 1.24 -3.75 11.81
N ARG A 120 1.13 -2.88 10.82
CA ARG A 120 -0.13 -2.26 10.37
C ARG A 120 -0.17 -2.19 8.85
N ILE A 121 -1.35 -2.42 8.26
CA ILE A 121 -1.58 -2.30 6.83
C ILE A 121 -2.55 -1.15 6.60
N GLY A 122 -2.11 -0.15 5.85
CA GLY A 122 -2.92 1.01 5.48
C GLY A 122 -4.01 0.66 4.48
N SER A 123 -5.02 1.52 4.35
CA SER A 123 -6.07 1.37 3.34
C SER A 123 -5.44 1.38 1.94
N TYR A 124 -5.86 0.45 1.10
CA TYR A 124 -5.39 0.29 -0.28
C TYR A 124 -3.88 0.00 -0.43
N ALA A 125 -3.18 -0.40 0.63
CA ALA A 125 -1.74 -0.61 0.62
C ALA A 125 -1.29 -1.66 -0.42
N PHE A 126 -2.17 -2.56 -0.82
CA PHE A 126 -1.92 -3.60 -1.81
C PHE A 126 -2.58 -3.33 -3.18
N GLU A 127 -3.19 -2.17 -3.40
CA GLU A 127 -3.83 -1.87 -4.69
C GLU A 127 -2.82 -1.96 -5.83
N GLY A 128 -3.13 -2.76 -6.87
CA GLY A 128 -2.27 -2.98 -8.02
C GLY A 128 -1.10 -3.97 -7.79
N CYS A 129 -0.91 -4.47 -6.57
CA CYS A 129 0.01 -5.56 -6.29
C CYS A 129 -0.50 -6.86 -6.91
N ARG A 130 0.33 -7.54 -7.70
CA ARG A 130 -0.03 -8.82 -8.35
C ARG A 130 0.42 -10.04 -7.55
N ALA A 131 1.26 -9.86 -6.54
CA ALA A 131 1.72 -10.94 -5.68
C ALA A 131 0.54 -11.67 -5.04
N THR A 132 0.69 -12.99 -4.90
CA THR A 132 -0.30 -13.89 -4.29
C THR A 132 0.30 -14.72 -3.16
N LYS A 133 1.60 -14.52 -2.88
CA LYS A 133 2.36 -15.26 -1.88
C LYS A 133 2.85 -14.32 -0.77
N VAL A 134 2.96 -14.86 0.41
CA VAL A 134 3.65 -14.24 1.55
C VAL A 134 4.86 -15.09 1.90
N SER A 135 5.93 -14.45 2.36
CA SER A 135 7.08 -15.20 2.87
C SER A 135 6.67 -15.96 4.13
N ASP A 136 7.13 -17.20 4.25
CA ASP A 136 6.89 -18.05 5.41
C ASP A 136 7.58 -17.44 6.64
N SER A 137 6.82 -16.69 7.42
CA SER A 137 7.20 -16.42 8.80
C SER A 137 6.12 -17.04 9.69
N GLU A 138 6.46 -18.02 10.46
CA GLU A 138 5.55 -18.70 11.40
C GLU A 138 4.98 -17.73 12.43
N ASP A 139 5.58 -16.55 12.60
CA ASP A 139 5.18 -15.55 13.57
C ASP A 139 5.09 -14.15 12.95
N THR A 140 4.01 -13.89 12.24
CA THR A 140 3.73 -12.53 11.71
C THR A 140 3.30 -11.54 12.79
N GLY A 141 3.18 -11.97 14.06
CA GLY A 141 2.67 -11.13 15.13
C GLY A 141 1.24 -10.62 14.86
N PHE A 142 0.76 -9.72 15.68
CA PHE A 142 -0.56 -9.10 15.49
C PHE A 142 -0.49 -7.95 14.48
N ILE A 143 -1.09 -8.14 13.30
CA ILE A 143 -1.14 -7.12 12.24
C ILE A 143 -2.51 -6.43 12.28
N ARG A 144 -2.51 -5.09 12.41
CA ARG A 144 -3.72 -4.28 12.27
C ARG A 144 -3.95 -3.94 10.80
N ILE A 145 -5.14 -4.25 10.29
CA ILE A 145 -5.51 -4.05 8.89
C ILE A 145 -6.59 -2.99 8.78
N ASN A 146 -6.34 -1.97 7.94
CA ASN A 146 -7.35 -0.96 7.64
C ASN A 146 -8.31 -1.47 6.55
N ASN A 147 -9.51 -0.90 6.50
CA ASN A 147 -10.49 -1.22 5.47
C ASN A 147 -9.89 -1.07 4.07
N ASN A 148 -10.30 -1.97 3.16
CA ASN A 148 -9.84 -1.99 1.77
C ASN A 148 -8.32 -2.16 1.57
N ALA A 149 -7.56 -2.62 2.57
CA ALA A 149 -6.12 -2.80 2.49
C ALA A 149 -5.68 -3.62 1.26
N PHE A 150 -6.39 -4.70 0.97
CA PHE A 150 -6.10 -5.63 -0.13
C PHE A 150 -6.91 -5.37 -1.40
N PHE A 151 -7.73 -4.30 -1.45
CA PHE A 151 -8.56 -3.98 -2.60
C PHE A 151 -7.74 -3.89 -3.89
N GLY A 152 -8.20 -4.57 -4.96
CA GLY A 152 -7.55 -4.53 -6.27
C GLY A 152 -6.17 -5.21 -6.31
N SER A 153 -5.88 -6.12 -5.38
CA SER A 153 -4.63 -6.90 -5.33
C SER A 153 -4.79 -8.30 -5.91
N GLY A 154 -3.67 -8.96 -6.22
CA GLY A 154 -3.61 -10.37 -6.60
C GLY A 154 -4.21 -11.28 -5.53
N PHE A 155 -4.05 -10.95 -4.26
CA PHE A 155 -4.64 -11.69 -3.14
C PHE A 155 -6.18 -11.73 -3.22
N MET A 156 -6.83 -10.64 -3.61
CA MET A 156 -8.28 -10.58 -3.74
C MET A 156 -8.81 -11.26 -5.01
N ASN A 157 -7.95 -11.51 -6.00
CA ASN A 157 -8.31 -12.20 -7.24
C ASN A 157 -8.25 -13.73 -7.11
N GLN A 158 -7.71 -14.26 -6.01
CA GLN A 158 -7.69 -15.69 -5.74
C GLN A 158 -9.11 -16.23 -5.51
N PRO A 159 -9.38 -17.51 -5.83
CA PRO A 159 -10.66 -18.12 -5.50
C PRO A 159 -10.86 -18.23 -3.99
N PHE A 160 -12.10 -18.31 -3.57
CA PHE A 160 -12.43 -18.72 -2.21
C PHE A 160 -12.08 -20.21 -2.02
N VAL A 161 -11.53 -20.51 -0.85
CA VAL A 161 -11.27 -21.88 -0.41
C VAL A 161 -12.01 -22.08 0.92
N ASN A 162 -12.91 -23.06 0.98
CA ASN A 162 -13.77 -23.28 2.15
C ASN A 162 -14.56 -22.02 2.58
N GLY A 163 -15.00 -21.22 1.60
CA GLY A 163 -15.76 -20.00 1.85
C GLY A 163 -14.95 -18.80 2.31
N ILE A 164 -13.61 -18.87 2.30
CA ILE A 164 -12.73 -17.76 2.71
C ILE A 164 -11.62 -17.48 1.71
N LYS A 165 -11.10 -16.25 1.74
CA LYS A 165 -9.81 -15.88 1.14
C LYS A 165 -8.81 -15.57 2.23
N CYS A 166 -7.61 -16.13 2.10
CA CYS A 166 -6.53 -15.90 3.04
C CYS A 166 -5.30 -15.25 2.37
N VAL A 167 -4.59 -14.44 3.14
CA VAL A 167 -3.25 -13.94 2.84
C VAL A 167 -2.35 -14.39 3.98
N GLY A 168 -1.60 -15.47 3.77
CA GLY A 168 -0.97 -16.18 4.88
C GLY A 168 -2.01 -16.63 5.90
N SER A 169 -1.84 -16.22 7.16
CA SER A 169 -2.78 -16.50 8.25
C SER A 169 -3.96 -15.51 8.37
N LEU A 170 -4.00 -14.49 7.50
CA LEU A 170 -5.03 -13.46 7.58
C LEU A 170 -6.24 -13.85 6.72
N VAL A 171 -7.44 -13.89 7.30
CA VAL A 171 -8.68 -13.99 6.53
C VAL A 171 -9.05 -12.60 6.03
N VAL A 172 -8.98 -12.38 4.72
CA VAL A 172 -9.17 -11.06 4.10
C VAL A 172 -10.52 -10.89 3.41
N ASP A 173 -11.20 -11.98 3.11
CA ASP A 173 -12.55 -11.96 2.53
C ASP A 173 -13.31 -13.25 2.86
N VAL A 174 -14.64 -13.18 2.81
CA VAL A 174 -15.56 -14.30 3.06
C VAL A 174 -16.60 -14.35 1.95
N ASP A 175 -16.89 -15.53 1.45
CA ASP A 175 -17.97 -15.77 0.50
C ASP A 175 -19.32 -15.75 1.24
N GLU A 176 -20.07 -14.66 1.09
CA GLU A 176 -21.39 -14.50 1.74
C GLU A 176 -22.45 -15.47 1.16
N THR A 177 -22.14 -16.16 0.05
CA THR A 177 -23.04 -17.12 -0.61
C THR A 177 -22.70 -18.58 -0.31
N ALA A 178 -21.60 -18.83 0.39
CA ALA A 178 -21.21 -20.19 0.75
C ALA A 178 -22.15 -20.77 1.80
N ASP A 179 -22.56 -22.03 1.61
CA ASP A 179 -23.41 -22.77 2.57
C ASP A 179 -22.67 -23.00 3.89
N GLU A 180 -21.35 -23.11 3.83
CA GLU A 180 -20.47 -23.33 4.99
C GLU A 180 -19.17 -22.55 4.83
N VAL A 181 -18.69 -21.99 5.94
CA VAL A 181 -17.40 -21.30 6.02
C VAL A 181 -16.51 -22.04 7.02
N ILE A 182 -15.42 -22.62 6.52
CA ILE A 182 -14.48 -23.37 7.36
C ILE A 182 -13.28 -22.47 7.68
N MET A 183 -13.11 -22.17 8.96
CA MET A 183 -12.01 -21.32 9.44
C MET A 183 -10.71 -22.11 9.58
N PRO A 184 -9.54 -21.48 9.29
CA PRO A 184 -8.24 -22.06 9.59
C PRO A 184 -8.11 -22.36 11.08
N LYS A 185 -7.48 -23.50 11.43
CA LYS A 185 -7.33 -23.92 12.84
C LYS A 185 -6.38 -23.05 13.65
N THR A 186 -5.50 -22.31 13.00
CA THR A 186 -4.45 -21.49 13.64
C THR A 186 -4.24 -20.18 12.87
N GLY A 187 -3.78 -19.14 13.57
CA GLY A 187 -3.23 -17.95 12.93
C GLY A 187 -4.22 -16.92 12.41
N ILE A 188 -5.48 -16.95 12.83
CA ILE A 188 -6.45 -15.94 12.40
C ILE A 188 -6.17 -14.64 13.13
N GLN A 189 -5.70 -13.64 12.42
CA GLN A 189 -5.37 -12.35 12.99
C GLN A 189 -6.33 -11.21 12.59
N TYR A 190 -7.22 -11.45 11.61
CA TYR A 190 -8.12 -10.44 11.09
C TYR A 190 -9.43 -11.06 10.62
N PHE A 191 -10.52 -10.37 10.93
CA PHE A 191 -11.86 -10.69 10.45
C PHE A 191 -12.42 -9.47 9.72
N PRO A 192 -12.74 -9.56 8.42
CA PRO A 192 -13.47 -8.48 7.74
C PRO A 192 -14.84 -8.29 8.38
N ASP A 193 -15.36 -7.05 8.38
CA ASP A 193 -16.68 -6.72 8.94
C ASP A 193 -17.83 -7.61 8.39
N LYS A 194 -17.69 -8.09 7.18
CA LYS A 194 -18.60 -9.06 6.54
C LYS A 194 -18.70 -10.38 7.31
N PHE A 195 -17.63 -10.80 7.97
CA PHE A 195 -17.57 -12.09 8.66
C PHE A 195 -18.57 -12.17 9.82
N VAL A 196 -18.75 -11.06 10.53
CA VAL A 196 -19.72 -11.00 11.66
C VAL A 196 -21.15 -11.27 11.18
N LYS A 197 -21.47 -10.92 9.92
CA LYS A 197 -22.80 -11.17 9.32
C LYS A 197 -23.00 -12.62 8.91
N CYS A 198 -21.92 -13.34 8.58
CA CYS A 198 -21.97 -14.74 8.16
C CYS A 198 -21.92 -15.73 9.33
N MET A 199 -21.39 -15.30 10.49
CA MET A 199 -21.45 -16.11 11.70
C MET A 199 -22.89 -16.19 12.19
N ARG A 200 -23.62 -17.23 11.81
CA ARG A 200 -24.79 -17.67 12.57
C ARG A 200 -24.26 -18.24 13.88
N LEU A 201 -24.27 -17.43 14.92
CA LEU A 201 -24.07 -17.95 16.26
C LEU A 201 -25.18 -18.98 16.52
N PRO A 202 -24.86 -20.15 17.08
CA PRO A 202 -25.84 -21.16 17.43
C PRO A 202 -26.86 -20.64 18.44
#